data_ef998fb661e2d9981226ef779b611e2f
#
_entry.id   ef998fb661e2d9981226ef779b611e2f
#
_cell.length_a   1.000
_cell.length_b   1.000
_cell.length_c   1.000
_cell.angle_alpha   90.00
_cell.angle_beta   90.00
_cell.angle_gamma   90.00
#
_symmetry.space_group_name_H-M   'P 1'
#
loop_
_entity.id
_entity.type
_entity.pdbx_description
1 polymer ?
#
loop_
_entity_poly.entity_id
_entity_poly.type
_entity_poly.pdbx_seq_one_letter_code
_entity_poly.pdbx_strand_id
1 'polypeptide(L)'
;MKTSVKNFLSFGQARDVVHRFNIRSVLEWNLFCKVGKRPRNIPSCPHLFYNKKEWKGYGDWLGTGVKSCRIRKYTANDDYFKKWFPNMAYILGFWWADGHISIDTAKSSYKFEICQHKDDRYLLENIRNEIAPNAPIYEHGQRAVCTLRICSKEIVQDIIKKGGTERKSLTVGFPEVPEDFLSDFIRGIWDGDGCICWNKHDKSYRSSFVSGSQKLIYKLFDVLKKKIKGIGGTITKNGNTYQLGFSKNDTAKLKLFLYKNVELNNNRLFLKRKYVLFKKVAPPVSFLEFKDAREYVKGLGFNSVKEWKEFSKNKRPNFIPSHPQDTYGNNGWISWNNWFGKID
;
A
#
# COMPACT_ATOMS: atom_id res chain seq x y z
N MET A 1 -60.69 -5.08 -22.99
CA MET A 1 -59.40 -5.67 -22.52
C MET A 1 -59.41 -5.70 -20.99
N LYS A 2 -59.52 -6.88 -20.37
CA LYS A 2 -59.48 -7.02 -18.91
C LYS A 2 -58.03 -6.78 -18.44
N THR A 3 -57.79 -5.68 -17.74
CA THR A 3 -56.55 -5.43 -17.01
C THR A 3 -56.45 -6.47 -15.90
N SER A 4 -55.54 -7.47 -16.04
CA SER A 4 -55.28 -8.43 -14.98
C SER A 4 -54.70 -7.67 -13.79
N VAL A 5 -55.42 -7.64 -12.68
CA VAL A 5 -54.92 -7.11 -11.40
C VAL A 5 -53.70 -7.95 -11.03
N LYS A 6 -52.54 -7.34 -11.07
CA LYS A 6 -51.27 -7.98 -10.64
C LYS A 6 -51.36 -8.17 -9.13
N ASN A 7 -51.62 -9.42 -8.69
CA ASN A 7 -51.53 -9.78 -7.27
C ASN A 7 -50.05 -9.79 -6.83
N PHE A 8 -49.58 -8.64 -6.33
CA PHE A 8 -48.28 -8.59 -5.71
C PHE A 8 -48.33 -9.17 -4.28
N LEU A 9 -47.20 -9.75 -3.86
CA LEU A 9 -47.02 -10.22 -2.48
C LEU A 9 -47.14 -9.08 -1.47
N SER A 10 -47.49 -9.40 -0.22
CA SER A 10 -47.42 -8.43 0.86
C SER A 10 -45.97 -7.92 1.01
N PHE A 11 -45.78 -6.74 1.63
CA PHE A 11 -44.44 -6.15 1.81
C PHE A 11 -43.44 -7.12 2.47
N GLY A 12 -43.85 -7.79 3.56
CA GLY A 12 -43.02 -8.75 4.28
C GLY A 12 -42.60 -9.94 3.41
N GLN A 13 -43.56 -10.57 2.76
CA GLN A 13 -43.32 -11.74 1.88
C GLN A 13 -42.40 -11.36 0.70
N ALA A 14 -42.65 -10.22 0.06
CA ALA A 14 -41.86 -9.77 -1.07
C ALA A 14 -40.42 -9.45 -0.64
N ARG A 15 -40.24 -8.81 0.52
CA ARG A 15 -38.94 -8.50 1.11
C ARG A 15 -38.13 -9.76 1.41
N ASP A 16 -38.73 -10.76 2.03
CA ASP A 16 -38.06 -12.01 2.37
C ASP A 16 -37.60 -12.77 1.11
N VAL A 17 -38.35 -12.70 0.03
CA VAL A 17 -37.93 -13.24 -1.26
C VAL A 17 -36.75 -12.43 -1.84
N VAL A 18 -36.83 -11.11 -1.77
CA VAL A 18 -35.79 -10.23 -2.30
C VAL A 18 -34.45 -10.40 -1.57
N HIS A 19 -34.46 -10.61 -0.25
CA HIS A 19 -33.27 -10.88 0.55
C HIS A 19 -32.47 -12.11 0.05
N ARG A 20 -33.19 -13.15 -0.46
CA ARG A 20 -32.56 -14.38 -0.99
C ARG A 20 -31.75 -14.13 -2.27
N PHE A 21 -32.00 -13.04 -2.99
CA PHE A 21 -31.27 -12.70 -4.21
C PHE A 21 -29.92 -12.03 -3.94
N ASN A 22 -29.59 -11.70 -2.67
CA ASN A 22 -28.34 -11.02 -2.28
C ASN A 22 -28.02 -9.75 -3.06
N ILE A 23 -29.04 -9.00 -3.47
CA ILE A 23 -28.91 -7.73 -4.19
C ILE A 23 -28.47 -6.66 -3.21
N ARG A 24 -27.32 -6.03 -3.47
CA ARG A 24 -26.68 -5.11 -2.51
C ARG A 24 -26.92 -3.63 -2.78
N SER A 25 -27.47 -3.27 -3.95
CA SER A 25 -27.70 -1.88 -4.33
C SER A 25 -28.98 -1.68 -5.12
N VAL A 26 -29.51 -0.46 -5.12
CA VAL A 26 -30.67 -0.10 -5.95
C VAL A 26 -30.35 -0.20 -7.44
N LEU A 27 -29.08 0.02 -7.82
CA LEU A 27 -28.64 -0.16 -9.20
C LEU A 27 -28.73 -1.61 -9.62
N GLU A 28 -28.25 -2.54 -8.79
CA GLU A 28 -28.38 -3.98 -9.03
C GLU A 28 -29.85 -4.41 -9.06
N TRP A 29 -30.69 -3.86 -8.17
CA TRP A 29 -32.12 -4.10 -8.19
C TRP A 29 -32.76 -3.67 -9.52
N ASN A 30 -32.41 -2.46 -10.00
CA ASN A 30 -32.92 -1.95 -11.26
C ASN A 30 -32.46 -2.80 -12.45
N LEU A 31 -31.20 -3.23 -12.48
CA LEU A 31 -30.68 -4.16 -13.48
C LEU A 31 -31.37 -5.51 -13.41
N PHE A 32 -31.55 -6.07 -12.21
CA PHE A 32 -32.25 -7.33 -11.98
C PHE A 32 -33.70 -7.28 -12.51
N CYS A 33 -34.37 -6.13 -12.31
CA CYS A 33 -35.70 -5.89 -12.88
C CYS A 33 -35.66 -5.78 -14.40
N LYS A 34 -34.67 -5.05 -14.95
CA LYS A 34 -34.52 -4.78 -16.39
C LYS A 34 -34.25 -6.06 -17.20
N VAL A 35 -33.41 -6.94 -16.67
CA VAL A 35 -33.08 -8.22 -17.32
C VAL A 35 -34.14 -9.32 -17.12
N GLY A 36 -35.29 -8.97 -16.54
CA GLY A 36 -36.44 -9.88 -16.41
C GLY A 36 -36.30 -10.95 -15.32
N LYS A 37 -35.28 -10.91 -14.46
CA LYS A 37 -35.04 -11.90 -13.38
C LYS A 37 -35.97 -11.73 -12.18
N ARG A 38 -36.62 -10.59 -12.07
CA ARG A 38 -37.56 -10.28 -10.98
C ARG A 38 -38.83 -11.13 -11.11
N PRO A 39 -39.30 -11.80 -10.03
CA PRO A 39 -40.60 -12.50 -10.01
C PRO A 39 -41.73 -11.53 -10.35
N ARG A 40 -42.70 -12.03 -11.13
CA ARG A 40 -43.85 -11.22 -11.61
C ARG A 40 -44.73 -10.66 -10.50
N ASN A 41 -44.77 -11.36 -9.36
CA ASN A 41 -45.53 -10.98 -8.16
C ASN A 41 -44.81 -10.05 -7.19
N ILE A 42 -43.65 -9.51 -7.57
CA ILE A 42 -42.90 -8.48 -6.82
C ILE A 42 -42.88 -7.20 -7.65
N PRO A 43 -43.21 -6.01 -7.10
CA PRO A 43 -43.18 -4.75 -7.86
C PRO A 43 -41.76 -4.31 -8.21
N SER A 44 -41.56 -3.76 -9.41
CA SER A 44 -40.24 -3.21 -9.82
C SER A 44 -39.89 -1.92 -9.07
N CYS A 45 -40.91 -1.13 -8.71
CA CYS A 45 -40.79 0.11 -7.94
C CYS A 45 -41.50 -0.08 -6.58
N PRO A 46 -40.90 -0.80 -5.63
CA PRO A 46 -41.56 -1.14 -4.37
C PRO A 46 -41.91 0.08 -3.53
N HIS A 47 -41.10 1.15 -3.58
CA HIS A 47 -41.33 2.41 -2.86
C HIS A 47 -42.58 3.18 -3.36
N LEU A 48 -43.05 2.91 -4.57
CA LEU A 48 -44.28 3.48 -5.11
C LEU A 48 -45.50 2.59 -4.83
N PHE A 49 -45.28 1.28 -4.68
CA PHE A 49 -46.34 0.31 -4.52
C PHE A 49 -46.74 0.12 -3.06
N TYR A 50 -45.76 -0.11 -2.17
CA TYR A 50 -46.03 -0.31 -0.75
C TYR A 50 -46.25 1.02 -0.03
N ASN A 51 -47.17 1.03 0.95
CA ASN A 51 -47.53 2.23 1.65
C ASN A 51 -46.35 2.78 2.50
N LYS A 52 -46.38 4.09 2.85
CA LYS A 52 -45.33 4.75 3.59
C LYS A 52 -45.11 4.22 5.01
N LYS A 53 -46.08 3.50 5.59
CA LYS A 53 -45.93 2.88 6.92
C LYS A 53 -45.12 1.58 6.87
N GLU A 54 -45.19 0.86 5.79
CA GLU A 54 -44.45 -0.41 5.60
C GLU A 54 -43.08 -0.19 4.97
N TRP A 55 -42.98 0.79 4.06
CA TRP A 55 -41.73 1.09 3.36
C TRP A 55 -40.70 1.79 4.25
N LYS A 56 -39.63 1.07 4.62
CA LYS A 56 -38.53 1.58 5.44
C LYS A 56 -37.29 1.97 4.63
N GLY A 57 -37.37 1.92 3.30
CA GLY A 57 -36.28 2.24 2.39
C GLY A 57 -35.66 1.04 1.71
N TYR A 58 -34.84 1.30 0.69
CA TYR A 58 -34.19 0.23 -0.07
C TYR A 58 -33.21 -0.61 0.76
N GLY A 59 -32.64 -0.06 1.83
CA GLY A 59 -31.78 -0.84 2.71
C GLY A 59 -32.52 -1.96 3.45
N ASP A 60 -33.74 -1.71 3.91
CA ASP A 60 -34.62 -2.72 4.48
C ASP A 60 -35.15 -3.67 3.40
N TRP A 61 -35.54 -3.12 2.24
CA TRP A 61 -36.03 -3.90 1.10
C TRP A 61 -35.03 -4.92 0.57
N LEU A 62 -33.74 -4.55 0.53
CA LEU A 62 -32.65 -5.41 0.00
C LEU A 62 -31.91 -6.20 1.09
N GLY A 63 -32.27 -6.02 2.36
CA GLY A 63 -31.61 -6.70 3.48
C GLY A 63 -30.21 -6.16 3.80
N THR A 64 -29.82 -5.00 3.26
CA THR A 64 -28.49 -4.44 3.47
C THR A 64 -28.37 -3.64 4.76
N GLY A 65 -29.47 -3.33 5.43
CA GLY A 65 -29.52 -2.54 6.68
C GLY A 65 -29.14 -1.07 6.53
N VAL A 66 -28.88 -0.59 5.32
CA VAL A 66 -28.46 0.80 5.05
C VAL A 66 -29.68 1.73 5.09
N LYS A 67 -29.75 2.59 6.13
CA LYS A 67 -30.90 3.50 6.33
C LYS A 67 -30.96 4.68 5.36
N SER A 68 -29.89 5.01 4.65
CA SER A 68 -29.80 6.17 3.76
C SER A 68 -29.63 5.72 2.31
N CYS A 69 -30.60 6.07 1.50
CA CYS A 69 -30.69 5.77 0.07
C CYS A 69 -29.90 6.79 -0.77
N ARG A 70 -28.63 7.04 -0.46
CA ARG A 70 -27.74 7.57 -1.50
C ARG A 70 -27.32 6.40 -2.38
N ILE A 71 -28.05 6.23 -3.49
CA ILE A 71 -27.75 5.26 -4.51
C ILE A 71 -26.30 5.45 -4.93
N ARG A 72 -25.44 4.48 -4.63
CA ARG A 72 -24.11 4.42 -5.21
C ARG A 72 -24.28 4.31 -6.72
N LYS A 73 -23.81 5.32 -7.46
CA LYS A 73 -23.97 5.42 -8.93
C LYS A 73 -23.00 4.53 -9.70
N TYR A 74 -22.24 3.69 -9.03
CA TYR A 74 -21.22 2.80 -9.57
C TYR A 74 -21.22 1.47 -8.82
N THR A 75 -20.73 0.44 -9.47
CA THR A 75 -20.47 -0.86 -8.83
C THR A 75 -19.10 -0.83 -8.16
N ALA A 76 -18.95 -1.53 -7.04
CA ALA A 76 -17.67 -1.75 -6.41
C ALA A 76 -17.57 -3.22 -5.97
N ASN A 77 -16.37 -3.75 -6.00
CA ASN A 77 -16.04 -5.02 -5.37
C ASN A 77 -15.92 -4.80 -3.86
N ASP A 78 -17.03 -4.93 -3.14
CA ASP A 78 -17.09 -4.71 -1.70
C ASP A 78 -16.24 -5.73 -0.91
N ASP A 79 -15.90 -6.86 -1.54
CA ASP A 79 -15.10 -7.93 -0.96
C ASP A 79 -13.59 -7.82 -1.31
N TYR A 80 -13.16 -6.72 -1.94
CA TYR A 80 -11.81 -6.53 -2.48
C TYR A 80 -10.71 -6.75 -1.43
N PHE A 81 -10.91 -6.30 -0.19
CA PHE A 81 -9.93 -6.42 0.88
C PHE A 81 -10.06 -7.69 1.73
N LYS A 82 -10.97 -8.62 1.39
CA LYS A 82 -11.14 -9.88 2.14
C LYS A 82 -10.04 -10.90 1.87
N LYS A 83 -9.57 -10.99 0.63
CA LYS A 83 -8.53 -11.94 0.23
C LYS A 83 -7.24 -11.22 -0.13
N TRP A 84 -6.10 -11.81 0.25
CA TRP A 84 -4.79 -11.27 -0.10
C TRP A 84 -4.43 -11.65 -1.54
N PHE A 85 -4.00 -10.67 -2.30
CA PHE A 85 -3.35 -10.80 -3.60
C PHE A 85 -2.50 -9.53 -3.84
N PRO A 86 -1.57 -9.55 -4.81
CA PRO A 86 -0.54 -8.53 -4.92
C PRO A 86 -1.03 -7.09 -5.02
N ASN A 87 -1.99 -6.82 -5.92
CA ASN A 87 -2.51 -5.46 -6.10
C ASN A 87 -3.35 -5.01 -4.89
N MET A 88 -4.07 -5.93 -4.23
CA MET A 88 -4.75 -5.59 -2.96
C MET A 88 -3.74 -5.18 -1.88
N ALA A 89 -2.66 -5.95 -1.73
CA ALA A 89 -1.61 -5.61 -0.75
C ALA A 89 -0.97 -4.25 -1.06
N TYR A 90 -0.66 -3.98 -2.34
CA TYR A 90 -0.16 -2.68 -2.77
C TYR A 90 -1.13 -1.55 -2.46
N ILE A 91 -2.41 -1.70 -2.82
CA ILE A 91 -3.43 -0.67 -2.58
C ILE A 91 -3.65 -0.44 -1.09
N LEU A 92 -3.63 -1.50 -0.28
CA LEU A 92 -3.69 -1.39 1.17
C LEU A 92 -2.49 -0.60 1.71
N GLY A 93 -1.28 -0.91 1.25
CA GLY A 93 -0.06 -0.19 1.63
C GLY A 93 -0.09 1.28 1.19
N PHE A 94 -0.54 1.55 -0.01
CA PHE A 94 -0.69 2.91 -0.54
C PHE A 94 -1.74 3.70 0.25
N TRP A 95 -2.86 3.06 0.62
CA TRP A 95 -3.83 3.64 1.53
C TRP A 95 -3.24 3.89 2.93
N TRP A 96 -2.35 3.02 3.41
CA TRP A 96 -1.65 3.22 4.70
C TRP A 96 -0.88 4.54 4.74
N ALA A 97 -0.30 4.97 3.63
CA ALA A 97 0.35 6.27 3.45
C ALA A 97 -0.71 7.38 3.20
N ASP A 98 -1.27 7.42 2.02
CA ASP A 98 -2.06 8.54 1.47
C ASP A 98 -3.58 8.37 1.58
N GLY A 99 -4.05 7.31 2.22
CA GLY A 99 -5.46 7.00 2.34
C GLY A 99 -6.12 7.59 3.57
N HIS A 100 -7.45 7.66 3.50
CA HIS A 100 -8.31 8.07 4.59
C HIS A 100 -9.60 7.25 4.60
N ILE A 101 -10.16 6.97 5.77
CA ILE A 101 -11.55 6.52 5.92
C ILE A 101 -12.32 7.53 6.75
N SER A 102 -13.60 7.68 6.46
CA SER A 102 -14.51 8.45 7.30
C SER A 102 -15.82 7.70 7.50
N ILE A 103 -16.31 7.77 8.74
CA ILE A 103 -17.50 7.07 9.21
C ILE A 103 -18.46 8.09 9.81
N ASP A 104 -19.65 8.19 9.23
CA ASP A 104 -20.76 8.94 9.78
C ASP A 104 -21.91 7.94 10.03
N THR A 105 -22.00 7.47 11.27
CA THR A 105 -22.99 6.45 11.67
C THR A 105 -24.40 6.98 11.60
N ALA A 106 -24.62 8.27 11.87
CA ALA A 106 -25.93 8.92 11.80
C ALA A 106 -26.49 8.91 10.38
N LYS A 107 -25.62 9.08 9.37
CA LYS A 107 -25.97 9.06 7.94
C LYS A 107 -25.69 7.70 7.29
N SER A 108 -25.25 6.69 8.03
CA SER A 108 -24.80 5.40 7.49
C SER A 108 -23.81 5.57 6.32
N SER A 109 -22.90 6.54 6.44
CA SER A 109 -21.94 6.89 5.40
C SER A 109 -20.55 6.35 5.76
N TYR A 110 -20.01 5.51 4.90
CA TYR A 110 -18.70 4.89 5.03
C TYR A 110 -17.91 5.19 3.77
N LYS A 111 -16.78 5.87 3.90
CA LYS A 111 -15.97 6.31 2.77
C LYS A 111 -14.55 5.78 2.88
N PHE A 112 -14.08 5.19 1.82
CA PHE A 112 -12.68 4.89 1.55
C PHE A 112 -12.16 5.92 0.57
N GLU A 113 -11.07 6.59 0.88
CA GLU A 113 -10.51 7.67 0.08
C GLU A 113 -9.01 7.52 -0.07
N ILE A 114 -8.49 7.85 -1.25
CA ILE A 114 -7.08 8.02 -1.55
C ILE A 114 -6.91 9.33 -2.31
N CYS A 115 -5.95 10.15 -1.85
CA CYS A 115 -5.62 11.43 -2.48
C CYS A 115 -4.25 11.36 -3.14
N GLN A 116 -4.11 11.96 -4.33
CA GLN A 116 -2.82 12.05 -5.02
C GLN A 116 -2.68 13.37 -5.79
N HIS A 117 -1.44 13.72 -6.12
CA HIS A 117 -1.17 14.80 -7.06
C HIS A 117 -1.76 14.47 -8.43
N LYS A 118 -2.18 15.49 -9.19
CA LYS A 118 -2.81 15.31 -10.52
C LYS A 118 -1.91 14.56 -11.50
N ASP A 119 -0.60 14.76 -11.43
CA ASP A 119 0.37 14.06 -12.30
C ASP A 119 0.38 12.54 -12.06
N ASP A 120 -0.04 12.10 -10.88
CA ASP A 120 -0.13 10.69 -10.51
C ASP A 120 -1.57 10.13 -10.61
N ARG A 121 -2.49 10.89 -11.24
CA ARG A 121 -3.89 10.50 -11.44
C ARG A 121 -4.05 9.10 -12.04
N TYR A 122 -3.17 8.71 -12.96
CA TYR A 122 -3.18 7.38 -13.58
C TYR A 122 -3.17 6.24 -12.54
N LEU A 123 -2.49 6.43 -11.40
CA LEU A 123 -2.45 5.43 -10.34
C LEU A 123 -3.82 5.30 -9.67
N LEU A 124 -4.51 6.42 -9.40
CA LEU A 124 -5.88 6.38 -8.88
C LEU A 124 -6.85 5.73 -9.89
N GLU A 125 -6.65 5.94 -11.18
CA GLU A 125 -7.43 5.29 -12.25
C GLU A 125 -7.22 3.77 -12.25
N ASN A 126 -5.98 3.31 -12.10
CA ASN A 126 -5.68 1.90 -11.97
C ASN A 126 -6.30 1.30 -10.69
N ILE A 127 -6.15 1.97 -9.54
CA ILE A 127 -6.78 1.54 -8.27
C ILE A 127 -8.32 1.51 -8.40
N ARG A 128 -8.90 2.53 -9.02
CA ARG A 128 -10.33 2.59 -9.31
C ARG A 128 -10.78 1.39 -10.14
N ASN A 129 -10.06 1.05 -11.20
CA ASN A 129 -10.40 -0.05 -12.09
C ASN A 129 -10.37 -1.41 -11.37
N GLU A 130 -9.49 -1.57 -10.38
CA GLU A 130 -9.43 -2.77 -9.52
C GLU A 130 -10.64 -2.88 -8.58
N ILE A 131 -11.05 -1.77 -7.95
CA ILE A 131 -12.04 -1.80 -6.85
C ILE A 131 -13.43 -1.40 -7.32
N ALA A 132 -13.54 -0.34 -8.14
CA ALA A 132 -14.80 0.28 -8.52
C ALA A 132 -14.69 1.00 -9.87
N PRO A 133 -14.70 0.30 -11.02
CA PRO A 133 -14.30 0.83 -12.34
C PRO A 133 -14.99 2.15 -12.75
N ASN A 134 -16.21 2.39 -12.27
CA ASN A 134 -16.99 3.59 -12.62
C ASN A 134 -17.09 4.61 -11.47
N ALA A 135 -16.27 4.45 -10.41
CA ALA A 135 -16.24 5.41 -9.31
C ALA A 135 -15.65 6.75 -9.79
N PRO A 136 -16.20 7.90 -9.35
CA PRO A 136 -15.66 9.20 -9.73
C PRO A 136 -14.31 9.47 -9.04
N ILE A 137 -13.39 10.08 -9.79
CA ILE A 137 -12.19 10.71 -9.23
C ILE A 137 -12.45 12.21 -9.23
N TYR A 138 -12.44 12.81 -8.05
CA TYR A 138 -12.73 14.23 -7.85
C TYR A 138 -11.45 15.05 -7.95
N GLU A 139 -11.51 16.18 -8.64
CA GLU A 139 -10.44 17.18 -8.68
C GLU A 139 -10.80 18.35 -7.76
N HIS A 140 -9.83 18.82 -6.99
CA HIS A 140 -10.04 19.87 -6.02
C HIS A 140 -9.56 21.23 -6.55
N GLY A 141 -10.34 21.83 -7.44
CA GLY A 141 -10.21 23.23 -7.88
C GLY A 141 -8.76 23.68 -8.14
N GLN A 142 -8.30 24.67 -7.37
CA GLN A 142 -6.95 25.23 -7.48
C GLN A 142 -5.84 24.34 -6.89
N ARG A 143 -6.17 23.29 -6.14
CA ARG A 143 -5.19 22.36 -5.59
C ARG A 143 -4.82 21.34 -6.65
N ALA A 144 -3.52 21.10 -6.84
CA ALA A 144 -3.02 20.07 -7.75
C ALA A 144 -3.26 18.63 -7.22
N VAL A 145 -4.44 18.38 -6.66
CA VAL A 145 -4.81 17.11 -5.98
C VAL A 145 -6.07 16.54 -6.60
N CYS A 146 -6.10 15.23 -6.76
CA CYS A 146 -7.27 14.45 -7.10
C CYS A 146 -7.52 13.37 -6.03
N THR A 147 -8.79 12.98 -5.87
CA THR A 147 -9.25 12.04 -4.83
C THR A 147 -10.13 10.97 -5.44
N LEU A 148 -9.75 9.71 -5.27
CA LEU A 148 -10.64 8.57 -5.46
C LEU A 148 -11.42 8.35 -4.17
N ARG A 149 -12.77 8.34 -4.29
CA ARG A 149 -13.68 8.08 -3.17
C ARG A 149 -14.59 6.92 -3.49
N ILE A 150 -14.58 5.91 -2.64
CA ILE A 150 -15.45 4.75 -2.73
C ILE A 150 -16.29 4.65 -1.46
N CYS A 151 -17.62 4.67 -1.63
CA CYS A 151 -18.55 4.54 -0.52
C CYS A 151 -18.92 3.06 -0.36
N SER A 152 -18.37 2.41 0.67
CA SER A 152 -18.64 1.01 1.00
C SER A 152 -18.39 0.76 2.49
N LYS A 153 -19.38 0.20 3.15
CA LYS A 153 -19.28 -0.20 4.56
C LYS A 153 -18.31 -1.38 4.71
N GLU A 154 -18.42 -2.35 3.83
CA GLU A 154 -17.62 -3.56 3.82
C GLU A 154 -16.14 -3.26 3.65
N ILE A 155 -15.78 -2.44 2.64
CA ILE A 155 -14.39 -2.00 2.41
C ILE A 155 -13.84 -1.31 3.66
N VAL A 156 -14.57 -0.34 4.22
CA VAL A 156 -14.12 0.40 5.41
C VAL A 156 -13.94 -0.54 6.60
N GLN A 157 -14.86 -1.47 6.82
CA GLN A 157 -14.75 -2.46 7.90
C GLN A 157 -13.56 -3.41 7.71
N ASP A 158 -13.28 -3.84 6.49
CA ASP A 158 -12.13 -4.71 6.21
C ASP A 158 -10.79 -3.97 6.39
N ILE A 159 -10.72 -2.68 6.06
CA ILE A 159 -9.57 -1.82 6.38
C ILE A 159 -9.38 -1.73 7.91
N ILE A 160 -10.46 -1.51 8.66
CA ILE A 160 -10.40 -1.44 10.14
C ILE A 160 -9.95 -2.77 10.74
N LYS A 161 -10.49 -3.89 10.28
CA LYS A 161 -10.05 -5.24 10.72
C LYS A 161 -8.56 -5.48 10.49
N LYS A 162 -7.98 -4.86 9.47
CA LYS A 162 -6.53 -4.90 9.19
C LYS A 162 -5.72 -3.88 9.99
N GLY A 163 -6.34 -3.11 10.89
CA GLY A 163 -5.68 -2.14 11.76
C GLY A 163 -5.71 -0.68 11.28
N GLY A 164 -6.44 -0.39 10.18
CA GLY A 164 -6.65 0.98 9.72
C GLY A 164 -7.59 1.76 10.63
N THR A 165 -7.37 3.07 10.76
CA THR A 165 -8.17 3.98 11.60
C THR A 165 -8.45 5.29 10.89
N GLU A 166 -9.47 6.06 11.35
CA GLU A 166 -9.83 7.36 10.75
C GLU A 166 -8.72 8.40 10.88
N ARG A 167 -7.97 8.42 11.98
CA ARG A 167 -6.89 9.39 12.27
C ARG A 167 -5.55 8.68 12.39
N LYS A 168 -5.15 8.00 11.31
CA LYS A 168 -4.03 7.07 11.29
C LYS A 168 -2.63 7.69 11.38
N SER A 169 -2.45 8.96 10.98
CA SER A 169 -1.13 9.55 10.69
C SER A 169 -0.11 9.47 11.84
N LEU A 170 -0.57 9.52 13.10
CA LEU A 170 0.31 9.47 14.28
C LEU A 170 0.27 8.13 15.03
N THR A 171 -0.73 7.30 14.77
CA THR A 171 -1.08 6.17 15.63
C THR A 171 -1.08 4.81 14.93
N VAL A 172 -1.15 4.79 13.60
CA VAL A 172 -1.26 3.54 12.85
C VAL A 172 -0.01 2.66 13.06
N GLY A 173 -0.25 1.37 13.33
CA GLY A 173 0.80 0.36 13.36
C GLY A 173 1.09 -0.24 11.98
N PHE A 174 2.07 -1.12 11.92
CA PHE A 174 2.29 -1.98 10.77
C PHE A 174 1.31 -3.16 10.86
N PRO A 175 0.47 -3.42 9.84
CA PRO A 175 -0.52 -4.49 9.90
C PRO A 175 0.11 -5.88 9.75
N GLU A 176 -0.65 -6.92 10.08
CA GLU A 176 -0.27 -8.28 9.74
C GLU A 176 -0.46 -8.52 8.24
N VAL A 177 0.65 -8.68 7.53
CA VAL A 177 0.69 -8.93 6.10
C VAL A 177 1.31 -10.30 5.86
N PRO A 178 0.65 -11.19 5.10
CA PRO A 178 1.24 -12.47 4.72
C PRO A 178 2.54 -12.26 3.94
N GLU A 179 3.49 -13.18 4.13
CA GLU A 179 4.86 -13.04 3.62
C GLU A 179 4.92 -12.85 2.10
N ASP A 180 4.10 -13.58 1.36
CA ASP A 180 4.05 -13.54 -0.10
C ASP A 180 3.65 -12.17 -0.67
N PHE A 181 2.94 -11.35 0.12
CA PHE A 181 2.44 -10.04 -0.29
C PHE A 181 3.16 -8.87 0.37
N LEU A 182 4.16 -9.17 1.20
CA LEU A 182 4.84 -8.17 2.01
C LEU A 182 5.58 -7.12 1.17
N SER A 183 6.25 -7.54 0.08
CA SER A 183 6.94 -6.62 -0.82
C SER A 183 5.98 -5.67 -1.55
N ASP A 184 4.80 -6.17 -1.94
CA ASP A 184 3.76 -5.36 -2.58
C ASP A 184 3.17 -4.33 -1.59
N PHE A 185 2.86 -4.75 -0.36
CA PHE A 185 2.38 -3.86 0.68
C PHE A 185 3.40 -2.76 1.02
N ILE A 186 4.67 -3.13 1.22
CA ILE A 186 5.72 -2.15 1.54
C ILE A 186 5.98 -1.23 0.34
N ARG A 187 5.91 -1.73 -0.90
CA ARG A 187 5.97 -0.87 -2.10
C ARG A 187 4.84 0.16 -2.09
N GLY A 188 3.60 -0.23 -1.75
CA GLY A 188 2.48 0.69 -1.62
C GLY A 188 2.75 1.80 -0.60
N ILE A 189 3.19 1.45 0.62
CA ILE A 189 3.61 2.44 1.64
C ILE A 189 4.72 3.35 1.10
N TRP A 190 5.71 2.77 0.43
CA TRP A 190 6.85 3.52 -0.09
C TRP A 190 6.48 4.48 -1.21
N ASP A 191 5.59 4.06 -2.08
CA ASP A 191 5.07 4.89 -3.16
C ASP A 191 4.26 6.10 -2.64
N GLY A 192 3.56 5.96 -1.50
CA GLY A 192 2.95 7.09 -0.81
C GLY A 192 4.01 7.97 -0.12
N ASP A 193 4.47 7.57 1.04
CA ASP A 193 5.28 8.38 1.98
C ASP A 193 6.80 8.26 1.80
N GLY A 194 7.30 7.32 0.99
CA GLY A 194 8.74 7.14 0.75
C GLY A 194 9.30 8.20 -0.19
N CYS A 195 10.58 8.49 0.00
CA CYS A 195 11.35 9.39 -0.85
C CYS A 195 12.55 8.67 -1.46
N ILE A 196 12.90 9.04 -2.68
CA ILE A 196 14.18 8.72 -3.32
C ILE A 196 14.75 9.99 -3.91
N CYS A 197 15.97 10.34 -3.56
CA CYS A 197 16.62 11.57 -3.98
C CYS A 197 18.06 11.32 -4.39
N TRP A 198 18.57 12.20 -5.27
CA TRP A 198 19.98 12.25 -5.65
C TRP A 198 20.76 13.03 -4.61
N ASN A 199 21.74 12.38 -3.99
CA ASN A 199 22.69 13.04 -3.12
C ASN A 199 23.88 13.54 -3.95
N LYS A 200 24.04 14.87 -4.02
CA LYS A 200 25.08 15.51 -4.82
C LYS A 200 26.50 15.28 -4.26
N HIS A 201 26.62 15.10 -2.94
CA HIS A 201 27.90 14.95 -2.27
C HIS A 201 28.59 13.63 -2.63
N ASP A 202 27.89 12.53 -2.55
CA ASP A 202 28.42 11.19 -2.86
C ASP A 202 27.97 10.65 -4.24
N LYS A 203 27.34 11.52 -5.04
CA LYS A 203 26.85 11.21 -6.41
C LYS A 203 26.08 9.90 -6.45
N SER A 204 25.12 9.74 -5.56
CA SER A 204 24.34 8.52 -5.43
C SER A 204 22.87 8.78 -5.11
N TYR A 205 22.01 7.79 -5.40
CA TYR A 205 20.63 7.80 -4.93
C TYR A 205 20.56 7.27 -3.51
N ARG A 206 19.80 7.96 -2.67
CA ARG A 206 19.44 7.56 -1.32
C ARG A 206 17.92 7.55 -1.17
N SER A 207 17.41 6.70 -0.32
CA SER A 207 15.98 6.66 -0.04
C SER A 207 15.70 6.85 1.44
N SER A 208 14.51 7.35 1.74
CA SER A 208 14.02 7.49 3.11
C SER A 208 12.52 7.29 3.16
N PHE A 209 12.02 6.99 4.34
CA PHE A 209 10.60 6.90 4.64
C PHE A 209 10.29 7.77 5.86
N VAL A 210 9.22 8.57 5.80
CA VAL A 210 8.84 9.47 6.89
C VAL A 210 7.43 9.13 7.37
N SER A 211 7.22 9.10 8.67
CA SER A 211 5.89 8.92 9.26
C SER A 211 5.81 9.61 10.62
N GLY A 212 4.61 10.08 10.98
CA GLY A 212 4.30 10.52 12.33
C GLY A 212 4.17 9.37 13.32
N SER A 213 3.94 8.13 12.83
CA SER A 213 3.80 6.96 13.69
C SER A 213 5.15 6.30 13.98
N GLN A 214 5.62 6.42 15.22
CA GLN A 214 6.79 5.70 15.70
C GLN A 214 6.65 4.19 15.51
N LYS A 215 5.49 3.64 15.90
CA LYS A 215 5.23 2.20 15.82
C LYS A 215 5.38 1.67 14.38
N LEU A 216 4.89 2.42 13.40
CA LEU A 216 4.99 2.05 11.99
C LEU A 216 6.45 2.01 11.53
N ILE A 217 7.23 3.05 11.82
CA ILE A 217 8.63 3.18 11.38
C ILE A 217 9.50 2.06 11.95
N TYR A 218 9.44 1.83 13.26
CA TYR A 218 10.27 0.81 13.90
C TYR A 218 9.90 -0.59 13.41
N LYS A 219 8.60 -0.90 13.31
CA LYS A 219 8.16 -2.21 12.82
C LYS A 219 8.50 -2.41 11.34
N LEU A 220 8.33 -1.37 10.50
CA LEU A 220 8.75 -1.41 9.10
C LEU A 220 10.23 -1.75 8.97
N PHE A 221 11.10 -1.08 9.75
CA PHE A 221 12.53 -1.35 9.72
C PHE A 221 12.87 -2.76 10.19
N ASP A 222 12.23 -3.25 11.25
CA ASP A 222 12.41 -4.64 11.72
C ASP A 222 12.00 -5.67 10.67
N VAL A 223 10.90 -5.42 9.96
CA VAL A 223 10.45 -6.28 8.87
C VAL A 223 11.47 -6.26 7.72
N LEU A 224 11.97 -5.09 7.33
CA LEU A 224 12.98 -4.96 6.27
C LEU A 224 14.27 -5.66 6.66
N LYS A 225 14.76 -5.55 7.91
CA LYS A 225 15.96 -6.26 8.39
C LYS A 225 15.81 -7.79 8.31
N LYS A 226 14.61 -8.30 8.59
CA LYS A 226 14.34 -9.75 8.49
C LYS A 226 14.28 -10.24 7.04
N LYS A 227 13.81 -9.40 6.10
CA LYS A 227 13.57 -9.79 4.71
C LYS A 227 14.71 -9.48 3.75
N ILE A 228 15.58 -8.54 4.10
CA ILE A 228 16.67 -8.09 3.25
C ILE A 228 18.00 -8.31 3.99
N LYS A 229 18.74 -9.34 3.59
CA LYS A 229 20.03 -9.68 4.22
C LYS A 229 20.96 -8.48 4.26
N GLY A 230 21.40 -8.12 5.45
CA GLY A 230 22.38 -7.06 5.67
C GLY A 230 21.93 -5.66 5.24
N ILE A 231 20.62 -5.37 5.26
CA ILE A 231 20.13 -3.99 5.07
C ILE A 231 20.43 -3.20 6.35
N GLY A 232 21.09 -2.05 6.19
CA GLY A 232 21.25 -1.03 7.22
C GLY A 232 20.16 0.03 7.14
N GLY A 233 20.20 0.99 8.04
CA GLY A 233 19.30 2.13 8.06
C GLY A 233 19.43 2.91 9.35
N THR A 234 19.06 4.17 9.33
CA THR A 234 19.10 5.06 10.50
C THR A 234 17.71 5.66 10.72
N ILE A 235 17.19 5.53 11.94
CA ILE A 235 15.95 6.20 12.34
C ILE A 235 16.33 7.50 13.07
N THR A 236 15.84 8.63 12.56
CA THR A 236 16.00 9.95 13.18
C THR A 236 14.62 10.52 13.51
N LYS A 237 14.52 11.26 14.62
CA LYS A 237 13.31 11.96 15.03
C LYS A 237 13.47 13.46 14.72
N ASN A 238 12.51 14.00 13.95
CA ASN A 238 12.45 15.42 13.59
C ASN A 238 11.07 15.98 14.04
N GLY A 239 11.05 16.69 15.17
CA GLY A 239 9.81 17.16 15.77
C GLY A 239 8.84 16.01 16.05
N ASN A 240 7.67 16.03 15.41
CA ASN A 240 6.63 15.03 15.55
C ASN A 240 6.70 13.89 14.52
N THR A 241 7.75 13.83 13.71
CA THR A 241 7.93 12.80 12.69
C THR A 241 9.19 11.98 12.92
N TYR A 242 9.18 10.76 12.41
CA TYR A 242 10.31 9.84 12.38
C TYR A 242 10.69 9.59 10.93
N GLN A 243 11.98 9.58 10.66
CA GLN A 243 12.54 9.30 9.33
C GLN A 243 13.45 8.08 9.41
N LEU A 244 13.17 7.07 8.58
CA LEU A 244 14.04 5.93 8.32
C LEU A 244 14.83 6.22 7.03
N GLY A 245 16.12 6.46 7.16
CA GLY A 245 17.02 6.76 6.04
C GLY A 245 17.90 5.58 5.65
N PHE A 246 18.17 5.44 4.35
CA PHE A 246 18.99 4.39 3.77
C PHE A 246 20.18 4.94 3.01
N SER A 247 21.33 4.28 3.18
CA SER A 247 22.54 4.53 2.41
C SER A 247 22.33 4.19 0.92
N LYS A 248 23.32 4.52 0.09
CA LYS A 248 23.37 4.12 -1.33
C LYS A 248 23.16 2.61 -1.52
N ASN A 249 23.90 1.80 -0.78
CA ASN A 249 23.85 0.34 -0.90
C ASN A 249 22.52 -0.24 -0.37
N ASP A 250 22.02 0.31 0.74
CA ASP A 250 20.75 -0.13 1.30
C ASP A 250 19.57 0.29 0.42
N THR A 251 19.65 1.46 -0.23
CA THR A 251 18.68 1.87 -1.26
C THR A 251 18.65 0.89 -2.44
N ALA A 252 19.80 0.39 -2.85
CA ALA A 252 19.88 -0.62 -3.91
C ALA A 252 19.26 -1.97 -3.50
N LYS A 253 19.54 -2.42 -2.26
CA LYS A 253 18.89 -3.63 -1.69
C LYS A 253 17.38 -3.46 -1.57
N LEU A 254 16.95 -2.29 -1.10
CA LEU A 254 15.53 -1.95 -1.00
C LEU A 254 14.84 -1.96 -2.36
N LYS A 255 15.46 -1.39 -3.41
CA LYS A 255 14.97 -1.46 -4.79
C LYS A 255 14.66 -2.90 -5.21
N LEU A 256 15.60 -3.81 -5.00
CA LEU A 256 15.41 -5.22 -5.37
C LEU A 256 14.20 -5.83 -4.64
N PHE A 257 14.05 -5.56 -3.36
CA PHE A 257 12.92 -6.05 -2.59
C PHE A 257 11.57 -5.47 -3.07
N LEU A 258 11.50 -4.15 -3.31
CA LEU A 258 10.25 -3.48 -3.68
C LEU A 258 9.79 -3.80 -5.11
N TYR A 259 10.74 -3.92 -6.06
CA TYR A 259 10.40 -3.90 -7.49
C TYR A 259 10.73 -5.18 -8.26
N LYS A 260 11.36 -6.20 -7.65
CA LYS A 260 11.61 -7.48 -8.31
C LYS A 260 10.36 -8.07 -8.97
N ASN A 261 9.25 -8.08 -8.26
CA ASN A 261 8.00 -8.64 -8.77
C ASN A 261 7.34 -7.74 -9.84
N VAL A 262 7.62 -6.44 -9.86
CA VAL A 262 7.16 -5.51 -10.90
C VAL A 262 7.89 -5.78 -12.21
N GLU A 263 9.19 -6.05 -12.14
CA GLU A 263 10.02 -6.34 -13.31
C GLU A 263 9.68 -7.70 -13.95
N LEU A 264 9.19 -8.64 -13.14
CA LEU A 264 8.78 -9.98 -13.59
C LEU A 264 7.33 -10.05 -14.09
N ASN A 265 6.47 -9.11 -13.68
CA ASN A 265 5.04 -9.15 -13.98
C ASN A 265 4.47 -7.74 -14.17
N ASN A 266 4.07 -7.43 -15.40
CA ASN A 266 3.56 -6.12 -15.81
C ASN A 266 2.21 -5.73 -15.17
N ASN A 267 1.51 -6.66 -14.49
CA ASN A 267 0.21 -6.39 -13.87
C ASN A 267 0.31 -5.84 -12.42
N ARG A 268 1.53 -5.54 -11.95
CA ARG A 268 1.74 -4.98 -10.62
C ARG A 268 1.58 -3.47 -10.62
N LEU A 269 0.88 -2.95 -9.61
CA LEU A 269 0.75 -1.50 -9.41
C LEU A 269 2.04 -0.90 -8.83
N PHE A 270 2.39 0.29 -9.29
CA PHE A 270 3.52 1.08 -8.78
C PHE A 270 3.40 2.54 -9.21
N LEU A 271 4.09 3.43 -8.49
CA LEU A 271 4.16 4.86 -8.80
C LEU A 271 5.31 5.13 -9.79
N LYS A 272 4.96 5.45 -11.04
CA LYS A 272 5.93 5.57 -12.17
C LYS A 272 7.09 6.51 -11.86
N ARG A 273 6.84 7.71 -11.30
CA ARG A 273 7.89 8.70 -11.02
C ARG A 273 8.94 8.17 -10.05
N LYS A 274 8.54 7.43 -8.99
CA LYS A 274 9.47 6.83 -8.03
C LYS A 274 10.21 5.64 -8.65
N TYR A 275 9.50 4.79 -9.40
CA TYR A 275 10.11 3.65 -10.08
C TYR A 275 11.20 4.08 -11.08
N VAL A 276 10.97 5.15 -11.86
CA VAL A 276 11.97 5.70 -12.79
C VAL A 276 13.25 6.13 -12.06
N LEU A 277 13.13 6.71 -10.85
CA LEU A 277 14.29 7.07 -10.04
C LEU A 277 14.99 5.82 -9.48
N PHE A 278 14.22 4.83 -9.00
CA PHE A 278 14.80 3.57 -8.54
C PHE A 278 15.52 2.80 -9.66
N LYS A 279 15.07 2.89 -10.90
CA LYS A 279 15.81 2.31 -12.05
C LYS A 279 17.22 2.86 -12.20
N LYS A 280 17.44 4.13 -11.84
CA LYS A 280 18.76 4.78 -11.88
C LYS A 280 19.68 4.38 -10.73
N VAL A 281 19.17 3.68 -9.71
CA VAL A 281 19.98 3.17 -8.59
C VAL A 281 20.84 2.03 -9.10
N ALA A 282 22.16 2.16 -8.93
CA ALA A 282 23.11 1.10 -9.26
C ALA A 282 22.80 -0.19 -8.45
N PRO A 283 23.15 -1.36 -8.96
CA PRO A 283 23.02 -2.62 -8.21
C PRO A 283 23.70 -2.54 -6.83
N PRO A 284 23.24 -3.28 -5.83
CA PRO A 284 23.88 -3.32 -4.53
C PRO A 284 25.29 -3.91 -4.67
N VAL A 285 26.23 -3.31 -3.97
CA VAL A 285 27.58 -3.84 -3.89
C VAL A 285 27.56 -5.01 -2.91
N SER A 286 27.93 -6.18 -3.37
CA SER A 286 28.18 -7.33 -2.52
C SER A 286 29.66 -7.32 -2.12
N PHE A 287 29.92 -7.13 -0.83
CA PHE A 287 31.28 -7.30 -0.31
C PHE A 287 31.59 -8.79 -0.13
N LEU A 288 32.85 -9.16 -0.28
CA LEU A 288 33.34 -10.48 0.10
C LEU A 288 33.05 -10.75 1.58
N GLU A 289 32.93 -12.02 1.95
CA GLU A 289 32.91 -12.42 3.36
C GLU A 289 34.25 -11.97 4.03
N PHE A 290 34.23 -11.71 5.33
CA PHE A 290 35.40 -11.14 6.04
C PHE A 290 36.69 -11.91 5.76
N LYS A 291 36.65 -13.23 5.80
CA LYS A 291 37.82 -14.10 5.57
C LYS A 291 38.45 -13.83 4.20
N ASP A 292 37.64 -13.83 3.15
CA ASP A 292 38.12 -13.68 1.77
C ASP A 292 38.57 -12.24 1.49
N ALA A 293 37.86 -11.25 2.05
CA ALA A 293 38.23 -9.86 1.97
C ALA A 293 39.57 -9.58 2.67
N ARG A 294 39.77 -10.16 3.85
CA ARG A 294 41.00 -10.06 4.61
C ARG A 294 42.19 -10.69 3.87
N GLU A 295 42.03 -11.91 3.32
CA GLU A 295 43.08 -12.52 2.52
C GLU A 295 43.46 -11.71 1.29
N TYR A 296 42.48 -11.12 0.60
CA TYR A 296 42.74 -10.20 -0.50
C TYR A 296 43.56 -8.99 -0.04
N VAL A 297 43.17 -8.34 1.07
CA VAL A 297 43.83 -7.14 1.58
C VAL A 297 45.21 -7.42 2.14
N LYS A 298 45.42 -8.59 2.78
CA LYS A 298 46.71 -9.06 3.23
C LYS A 298 47.71 -9.20 2.06
N GLY A 299 47.23 -9.68 0.91
CA GLY A 299 48.05 -9.80 -0.32
C GLY A 299 48.49 -8.45 -0.89
N LEU A 300 47.88 -7.33 -0.47
CA LEU A 300 48.25 -5.96 -0.89
C LEU A 300 49.37 -5.34 -0.01
N GLY A 301 49.67 -5.92 1.16
CA GLY A 301 50.82 -5.57 1.97
C GLY A 301 50.77 -4.19 2.64
N PHE A 302 49.60 -3.69 3.06
CA PHE A 302 49.46 -2.42 3.77
C PHE A 302 50.15 -2.41 5.14
N ASN A 303 50.87 -1.34 5.44
CA ASN A 303 51.57 -1.15 6.71
C ASN A 303 50.83 -0.25 7.69
N SER A 304 49.88 0.57 7.21
CA SER A 304 49.20 1.53 8.05
C SER A 304 47.76 1.79 7.56
N VAL A 305 46.92 2.27 8.50
CA VAL A 305 45.58 2.79 8.19
C VAL A 305 45.64 4.00 7.22
N LYS A 306 46.70 4.74 7.21
CA LYS A 306 46.92 5.88 6.30
C LYS A 306 47.06 5.37 4.85
N GLU A 307 47.85 4.35 4.62
CA GLU A 307 47.99 3.71 3.30
C GLU A 307 46.68 3.09 2.82
N TRP A 308 45.96 2.40 3.70
CA TRP A 308 44.65 1.90 3.42
C TRP A 308 43.64 2.98 2.98
N LYS A 309 43.60 4.12 3.72
CA LYS A 309 42.72 5.23 3.38
C LYS A 309 43.03 5.82 2.02
N GLU A 310 44.31 5.93 1.66
CA GLU A 310 44.77 6.43 0.36
C GLU A 310 44.38 5.47 -0.77
N PHE A 311 44.67 4.19 -0.60
CA PHE A 311 44.24 3.13 -1.54
C PHE A 311 42.72 3.12 -1.71
N SER A 312 41.97 3.25 -0.62
CA SER A 312 40.50 3.21 -0.63
C SER A 312 39.87 4.33 -1.43
N LYS A 313 40.53 5.48 -1.60
CA LYS A 313 39.99 6.59 -2.38
C LYS A 313 39.94 6.31 -3.88
N ASN A 314 40.93 5.65 -4.44
CA ASN A 314 41.09 5.59 -5.90
C ASN A 314 41.31 4.19 -6.48
N LYS A 315 41.80 3.22 -5.70
CA LYS A 315 42.26 1.91 -6.20
C LYS A 315 41.49 0.73 -5.66
N ARG A 316 40.63 0.92 -4.66
CA ARG A 316 39.90 -0.16 -3.99
C ARG A 316 38.87 -0.80 -4.91
N PRO A 317 38.85 -2.13 -5.06
CA PRO A 317 37.77 -2.81 -5.79
C PRO A 317 36.43 -2.70 -5.06
N ASN A 318 35.35 -2.73 -5.81
CA ASN A 318 33.99 -2.55 -5.27
C ASN A 318 33.58 -3.65 -4.28
N PHE A 319 34.14 -4.85 -4.39
CA PHE A 319 33.84 -5.98 -3.52
C PHE A 319 34.58 -5.94 -2.16
N ILE A 320 35.46 -4.97 -1.93
CA ILE A 320 36.10 -4.70 -0.63
C ILE A 320 35.49 -3.44 -0.01
N PRO A 321 35.06 -3.42 1.26
CA PRO A 321 34.50 -2.21 1.88
C PRO A 321 35.58 -1.16 2.17
N SER A 322 35.22 0.12 2.08
CA SER A 322 36.14 1.23 2.45
C SER A 322 36.31 1.37 3.96
N HIS A 323 35.29 0.99 4.72
CA HIS A 323 35.25 1.01 6.18
C HIS A 323 34.98 -0.43 6.67
N PRO A 324 35.99 -1.30 6.67
CA PRO A 324 35.81 -2.71 7.01
C PRO A 324 35.34 -2.91 8.46
N GLN A 325 35.76 -2.05 9.39
CA GLN A 325 35.29 -2.06 10.78
C GLN A 325 33.78 -1.91 10.89
N ASP A 326 33.17 -1.04 10.06
CA ASP A 326 31.72 -0.82 10.07
C ASP A 326 30.98 -1.95 9.36
N THR A 327 31.59 -2.53 8.34
CA THR A 327 31.00 -3.59 7.52
C THR A 327 31.04 -4.95 8.23
N TYR A 328 32.14 -5.25 8.91
CA TYR A 328 32.39 -6.56 9.51
C TYR A 328 32.37 -6.56 11.05
N GLY A 329 31.99 -5.44 11.69
CA GLY A 329 32.05 -5.26 13.14
C GLY A 329 31.45 -6.40 13.96
N ASN A 330 30.35 -6.99 13.49
CA ASN A 330 29.69 -8.15 14.11
C ASN A 330 29.99 -9.48 13.39
N ASN A 331 30.85 -9.47 12.34
CA ASN A 331 31.04 -10.60 11.42
C ASN A 331 32.53 -10.82 11.13
N GLY A 332 33.38 -10.84 12.19
CA GLY A 332 34.77 -11.23 12.06
C GLY A 332 35.81 -10.12 12.18
N TRP A 333 35.40 -8.83 12.27
CA TRP A 333 36.33 -7.73 12.48
C TRP A 333 37.00 -7.84 13.89
N ILE A 334 38.32 -7.72 13.92
CA ILE A 334 39.11 -7.74 15.14
C ILE A 334 39.83 -6.39 15.31
N SER A 335 40.77 -6.10 14.40
CA SER A 335 41.62 -4.91 14.44
C SER A 335 42.11 -4.53 13.04
N TRP A 336 42.73 -3.36 12.91
CA TRP A 336 43.41 -2.96 11.69
C TRP A 336 44.64 -3.81 11.41
N ASN A 337 45.37 -4.27 12.44
CA ASN A 337 46.50 -5.18 12.28
C ASN A 337 46.04 -6.52 11.72
N ASN A 338 44.97 -7.07 12.30
CA ASN A 338 44.35 -8.29 11.82
C ASN A 338 43.86 -8.14 10.36
N TRP A 339 43.24 -7.01 10.01
CA TRP A 339 42.79 -6.71 8.64
C TRP A 339 43.92 -6.71 7.62
N PHE A 340 45.12 -6.21 8.00
CA PHE A 340 46.32 -6.21 7.14
C PHE A 340 47.09 -7.54 7.21
N GLY A 341 46.61 -8.51 7.96
CA GLY A 341 47.31 -9.80 8.11
C GLY A 341 48.52 -9.76 9.02
N LYS A 342 48.66 -8.72 9.86
CA LYS A 342 49.72 -8.65 10.89
C LYS A 342 49.22 -9.40 12.14
N ILE A 343 50.18 -9.93 12.89
CA ILE A 343 49.96 -10.52 14.22
C ILE A 343 49.78 -9.37 15.17
N ASP A 344 48.69 -9.35 15.96
CA ASP A 344 48.44 -8.38 17.04
C ASP A 344 49.45 -8.56 18.17
#